data_bddd24294c057a18e63561924b7b69b8
#
_entry.id   bddd24294c057a18e63561924b7b69b8
#
_cell.length_a   1.000
_cell.length_b   1.000
_cell.length_c   1.000
_cell.angle_alpha   90.00
_cell.angle_beta   90.00
_cell.angle_gamma   90.00
#
_symmetry.space_group_name_H-M   'P 1'
#
loop_
_entity.id
_entity.type
_entity.pdbx_description
1 polymer ?
#
loop_
_entity_poly.entity_id
_entity_poly.type
_entity_poly.pdbx_seq_one_letter_code
_entity_poly.pdbx_strand_id
1 'polypeptide(L)'
;MVSNSISKKAEKSDKIVEFKAGEETVKLSPSIIKRYLVNGNGAVTDQEVVMFLNLCRFQHLNPFLREAYLIKYGSSPATLVVGKDAITKRAMRNTAFSGQQAGVGSAGAGDRRTGVPPRRSGAGRRETGGWLGQGIRQGLS
;
A
#
# COMPACT_ATOMS: atom_id res chain seq x y z
N MET A 1 -19.76 52.51 -10.74
CA MET A 1 -18.54 51.90 -10.19
C MET A 1 -18.91 50.59 -9.58
N VAL A 2 -18.58 49.52 -10.27
CA VAL A 2 -18.83 48.16 -9.80
C VAL A 2 -17.58 47.70 -9.06
N SER A 3 -17.64 47.65 -7.73
CA SER A 3 -16.54 47.11 -6.92
C SER A 3 -16.58 45.58 -6.96
N ASN A 4 -15.66 45.01 -7.69
CA ASN A 4 -15.41 43.57 -7.68
C ASN A 4 -14.81 43.18 -6.35
N SER A 5 -15.64 42.78 -5.40
CA SER A 5 -15.20 42.07 -4.20
C SER A 5 -14.85 40.64 -4.59
N ILE A 6 -13.63 40.42 -4.99
CA ILE A 6 -13.08 39.08 -5.06
C ILE A 6 -12.91 38.63 -3.61
N SER A 7 -13.88 37.85 -3.14
CA SER A 7 -13.75 37.11 -1.90
C SER A 7 -12.51 36.24 -1.99
N LYS A 8 -11.41 36.65 -1.42
CA LYS A 8 -10.29 35.78 -1.12
C LYS A 8 -10.82 34.70 -0.17
N LYS A 9 -11.26 33.58 -0.74
CA LYS A 9 -11.45 32.33 -0.02
C LYS A 9 -10.13 32.08 0.69
N ALA A 10 -10.13 32.20 2.01
CA ALA A 10 -8.96 31.97 2.81
C ALA A 10 -8.33 30.63 2.39
N GLU A 11 -7.17 30.68 1.76
CA GLU A 11 -6.34 29.52 1.53
C GLU A 11 -5.99 29.00 2.92
N LYS A 12 -6.67 27.93 3.32
CA LYS A 12 -6.28 27.14 4.47
C LYS A 12 -4.81 26.80 4.24
N SER A 13 -3.93 27.35 5.07
CA SER A 13 -2.49 27.18 4.96
C SER A 13 -2.19 25.69 4.78
N ASP A 14 -1.67 25.35 3.62
CA ASP A 14 -1.33 23.99 3.22
C ASP A 14 -0.16 23.54 4.10
N LYS A 15 -0.47 22.91 5.24
CA LYS A 15 0.57 22.37 6.12
C LYS A 15 1.31 21.26 5.41
N ILE A 16 2.54 21.54 5.01
CA ILE A 16 3.45 20.53 4.48
C ILE A 16 3.87 19.63 5.64
N VAL A 17 3.64 18.34 5.48
CA VAL A 17 4.10 17.30 6.41
C VAL A 17 5.31 16.62 5.79
N GLU A 18 6.38 16.61 6.56
CA GLU A 18 7.64 15.98 6.17
C GLU A 18 7.85 14.72 7.00
N PHE A 19 8.20 13.61 6.32
CA PHE A 19 8.50 12.34 6.97
C PHE A 19 9.49 11.52 6.15
N LYS A 20 10.15 10.57 6.81
CA LYS A 20 11.08 9.66 6.13
C LYS A 20 10.35 8.43 5.61
N ALA A 21 10.54 8.12 4.32
CA ALA A 21 10.08 6.92 3.67
C ALA A 21 11.30 6.13 3.16
N GLY A 22 11.77 5.20 3.98
CA GLY A 22 13.05 4.53 3.75
C GLY A 22 14.23 5.49 3.97
N GLU A 23 15.04 5.69 2.96
CA GLU A 23 16.18 6.63 2.98
C GLU A 23 15.81 8.03 2.49
N GLU A 24 14.65 8.19 1.87
CA GLU A 24 14.19 9.44 1.30
C GLU A 24 13.32 10.24 2.27
N THR A 25 13.45 11.55 2.22
CA THR A 25 12.55 12.47 2.90
C THR A 25 11.42 12.89 1.97
N VAL A 26 10.20 12.60 2.35
CA VAL A 26 8.99 12.90 1.58
C VAL A 26 8.29 14.10 2.19
N LYS A 27 7.95 15.07 1.35
CA LYS A 27 7.17 16.26 1.71
C LYS A 27 5.80 16.16 1.05
N LEU A 28 4.77 16.06 1.85
CA LEU A 28 3.39 15.97 1.40
C LEU A 28 2.55 17.13 1.94
N SER A 29 1.73 17.69 1.06
CA SER A 29 0.67 18.62 1.46
C SER A 29 -0.71 18.06 1.05
N PRO A 30 -1.78 18.48 1.72
CA PRO A 30 -3.14 18.12 1.35
C PRO A 30 -3.47 18.43 -0.12
N SER A 31 -2.98 19.54 -0.64
CA SER A 31 -3.17 19.93 -2.05
C SER A 31 -2.50 18.95 -3.01
N ILE A 32 -1.28 18.51 -2.71
CA ILE A 32 -0.55 17.53 -3.52
C ILE A 32 -1.31 16.20 -3.55
N ILE A 33 -1.79 15.75 -2.39
CA ILE A 33 -2.56 14.52 -2.29
C ILE A 33 -3.81 14.59 -3.17
N LYS A 34 -4.62 15.64 -3.00
CA LYS A 34 -5.86 15.83 -3.75
C LYS A 34 -5.65 15.93 -5.26
N ARG A 35 -4.54 16.52 -5.69
CA ARG A 35 -4.27 16.79 -7.10
C ARG A 35 -3.61 15.62 -7.83
N TYR A 36 -2.70 14.91 -7.17
CA TYR A 36 -1.82 13.96 -7.85
C TYR A 36 -1.90 12.51 -7.35
N LEU A 37 -2.38 12.30 -6.12
CA LEU A 37 -2.33 10.99 -5.47
C LEU A 37 -3.70 10.32 -5.32
N VAL A 38 -4.75 10.96 -5.81
CA VAL A 38 -6.11 10.42 -5.82
C VAL A 38 -6.40 9.83 -7.18
N ASN A 39 -6.83 8.59 -7.19
CA ASN A 39 -7.35 7.90 -8.37
C ASN A 39 -8.88 7.81 -8.28
N GLY A 40 -9.55 7.93 -9.41
CA GLY A 40 -11.01 7.91 -9.49
C GLY A 40 -11.61 9.29 -9.75
N ASN A 41 -12.92 9.37 -9.70
CA ASN A 41 -13.70 10.57 -10.02
C ASN A 41 -14.36 11.25 -8.81
N GLY A 42 -14.13 10.72 -7.62
CA GLY A 42 -14.71 11.25 -6.37
C GLY A 42 -13.89 12.38 -5.76
N ALA A 43 -14.57 13.39 -5.20
CA ALA A 43 -13.92 14.44 -4.43
C ALA A 43 -13.53 13.92 -3.04
N VAL A 44 -12.25 14.04 -2.70
CA VAL A 44 -11.71 13.54 -1.42
C VAL A 44 -11.90 14.58 -0.33
N THR A 45 -12.37 14.13 0.83
CA THR A 45 -12.55 14.97 2.02
C THR A 45 -11.24 15.23 2.75
N ASP A 46 -11.19 16.27 3.56
CA ASP A 46 -10.00 16.60 4.34
C ASP A 46 -9.64 15.48 5.34
N GLN A 47 -10.65 14.80 5.88
CA GLN A 47 -10.44 13.65 6.78
C GLN A 47 -9.75 12.49 6.07
N GLU A 48 -10.18 12.14 4.86
CA GLU A 48 -9.58 11.08 4.05
C GLU A 48 -8.13 11.41 3.70
N VAL A 49 -7.85 12.68 3.40
CA VAL A 49 -6.49 13.17 3.14
C VAL A 49 -5.60 13.02 4.38
N VAL A 50 -6.10 13.40 5.56
CA VAL A 50 -5.36 13.25 6.82
C VAL A 50 -5.10 11.78 7.15
N MET A 51 -6.08 10.90 6.94
CA MET A 51 -5.91 9.45 7.13
C MET A 51 -4.82 8.90 6.19
N PHE A 52 -4.85 9.28 4.92
CA PHE A 52 -3.83 8.87 3.95
C PHE A 52 -2.43 9.36 4.33
N LEU A 53 -2.33 10.61 4.75
CA LEU A 53 -1.07 11.20 5.17
C LEU A 53 -0.48 10.48 6.39
N ASN A 54 -1.33 10.16 7.38
CA ASN A 54 -0.93 9.40 8.55
C ASN A 54 -0.50 7.97 8.17
N LEU A 55 -1.21 7.30 7.26
CA LEU A 55 -0.81 5.99 6.75
C LEU A 55 0.60 6.04 6.15
N CYS A 56 0.85 6.99 5.26
CA CYS A 56 2.16 7.13 4.63
C CYS A 56 3.26 7.40 5.66
N ARG A 57 2.99 8.26 6.63
CA ARG A 57 3.94 8.61 7.70
C ARG A 57 4.27 7.42 8.61
N PHE A 58 3.24 6.71 9.11
CA PHE A 58 3.45 5.59 10.04
C PHE A 58 4.02 4.36 9.37
N GLN A 59 3.66 4.12 8.13
CA GLN A 59 4.14 2.98 7.35
C GLN A 59 5.44 3.27 6.59
N HIS A 60 5.95 4.51 6.66
CA HIS A 60 7.13 4.96 5.92
C HIS A 60 7.01 4.70 4.41
N LEU A 61 5.84 5.00 3.84
CA LEU A 61 5.54 4.78 2.43
C LEU A 61 5.77 6.06 1.62
N ASN A 62 6.38 5.91 0.44
CA ASN A 62 6.53 7.01 -0.51
C ASN A 62 5.41 6.95 -1.56
N PRO A 63 4.38 7.82 -1.47
CA PRO A 63 3.28 7.80 -2.42
C PRO A 63 3.70 8.25 -3.84
N PHE A 64 4.79 8.99 -3.99
CA PHE A 64 5.32 9.36 -5.31
C PHE A 64 5.89 8.16 -6.06
N LEU A 65 6.37 7.14 -5.34
CA LEU A 65 6.79 5.86 -5.90
C LEU A 65 5.64 4.85 -6.05
N ARG A 66 4.41 5.30 -5.90
CA ARG A 66 3.21 4.47 -5.93
C ARG A 66 3.19 3.36 -4.86
N GLU A 67 3.89 3.58 -3.76
CA GLU A 67 3.85 2.67 -2.61
C GLU A 67 2.53 2.79 -1.83
N ALA A 68 1.87 3.94 -1.93
CA ALA A 68 0.51 4.14 -1.41
C ALA A 68 -0.27 5.08 -2.33
N TYR A 69 -1.56 4.83 -2.47
CA TYR A 69 -2.47 5.70 -3.22
C TYR A 69 -3.89 5.63 -2.68
N LEU A 70 -4.66 6.63 -3.03
CA LEU A 70 -6.02 6.82 -2.59
C LEU A 70 -6.95 6.63 -3.78
N ILE A 71 -7.96 5.79 -3.62
CA ILE A 71 -8.96 5.54 -4.67
C ILE A 71 -10.32 6.00 -4.16
N LYS A 72 -11.00 6.84 -4.93
CA LYS A 72 -12.35 7.29 -4.61
C LYS A 72 -13.23 7.34 -5.83
N TYR A 73 -14.37 6.68 -5.76
CA TYR A 73 -15.39 6.69 -6.79
C TYR A 73 -16.68 7.31 -6.26
N GLY A 74 -17.15 8.34 -6.95
CA GLY A 74 -18.41 9.02 -6.62
C GLY A 74 -18.46 9.50 -5.18
N SER A 75 -19.53 9.17 -4.49
CA SER A 75 -19.76 9.51 -3.07
C SER A 75 -19.27 8.47 -2.08
N SER A 76 -18.75 7.33 -2.54
CA SER A 76 -18.23 6.28 -1.67
C SER A 76 -17.02 6.76 -0.85
N PRO A 77 -16.78 6.20 0.34
CA PRO A 77 -15.57 6.50 1.10
C PRO A 77 -14.30 6.20 0.29
N ALA A 78 -13.27 7.00 0.46
CA ALA A 78 -12.00 6.74 -0.20
C ALA A 78 -11.32 5.49 0.36
N THR A 79 -10.82 4.67 -0.53
CA THR A 79 -10.06 3.47 -0.19
C THR A 79 -8.55 3.77 -0.22
N LEU A 80 -7.90 3.49 0.88
CA LEU A 80 -6.45 3.58 1.03
C LEU A 80 -5.81 2.28 0.54
N VAL A 81 -4.91 2.36 -0.42
CA VAL A 81 -4.26 1.18 -1.00
C VAL A 81 -2.76 1.27 -0.81
N VAL A 82 -2.18 0.20 -0.31
CA VAL A 82 -0.72 0.02 -0.22
C VAL A 82 -0.28 -0.86 -1.39
N GLY A 83 0.69 -0.40 -2.14
CA GLY A 83 1.23 -1.13 -3.28
C GLY A 83 1.96 -2.41 -2.84
N LYS A 84 1.86 -3.46 -3.64
CA LYS A 84 2.54 -4.74 -3.35
C LYS A 84 4.06 -4.56 -3.23
N ASP A 85 4.62 -3.65 -4.01
CA ASP A 85 6.06 -3.39 -4.03
C ASP A 85 6.57 -2.83 -2.70
N ALA A 86 5.75 -2.02 -2.02
CA ALA A 86 6.06 -1.53 -0.67
C ALA A 86 6.11 -2.68 0.34
N ILE A 87 5.18 -3.62 0.24
CA ILE A 87 5.12 -4.80 1.10
C ILE A 87 6.33 -5.71 0.82
N THR A 88 6.65 -5.94 -0.46
CA THR A 88 7.80 -6.75 -0.86
C THR A 88 9.12 -6.12 -0.41
N LYS A 89 9.30 -4.81 -0.59
CA LYS A 89 10.47 -4.09 -0.09
C LYS A 89 10.63 -4.23 1.44
N ARG A 90 9.53 -4.15 2.17
CA ARG A 90 9.55 -4.35 3.63
C ARG A 90 9.96 -5.78 3.99
N ALA A 91 9.43 -6.78 3.29
CA ALA A 91 9.81 -8.18 3.49
C ALA A 91 11.28 -8.42 3.19
N MET A 92 11.82 -7.84 2.12
CA MET A 92 13.23 -7.96 1.72
C MET A 92 14.22 -7.39 2.73
N ARG A 93 13.80 -6.48 3.60
CA ARG A 93 14.66 -5.96 4.70
C ARG A 93 14.84 -6.98 5.81
N ASN A 94 14.00 -8.00 5.87
CA ASN A 94 14.18 -9.07 6.84
C ASN A 94 15.15 -10.10 6.30
N THR A 95 16.25 -10.35 7.02
CA THR A 95 17.29 -11.30 6.63
C THR A 95 16.80 -12.74 6.55
N ALA A 96 15.69 -13.06 7.22
CA ALA A 96 15.05 -14.38 7.15
C ALA A 96 14.14 -14.55 5.93
N PHE A 97 13.90 -13.47 5.16
CA PHE A 97 13.03 -13.53 3.98
C PHE A 97 13.79 -14.10 2.77
N SER A 98 13.41 -15.28 2.33
CA SER A 98 14.03 -15.98 1.18
C SER A 98 13.27 -15.81 -0.14
N GLY A 99 12.32 -14.90 -0.19
CA GLY A 99 11.56 -14.63 -1.39
C GLY A 99 10.07 -14.99 -1.29
N GLN A 100 9.32 -14.66 -2.33
CA GLN A 100 7.91 -15.00 -2.47
C GLN A 100 7.66 -15.62 -3.82
N GLN A 101 6.71 -16.53 -3.89
CA GLN A 101 6.24 -17.13 -5.12
C GLN A 101 4.71 -17.05 -5.14
N ALA A 102 4.17 -16.51 -6.21
CA ALA A 102 2.74 -16.43 -6.43
C ALA A 102 2.40 -16.99 -7.82
N GLY A 103 1.27 -17.67 -7.91
CA GLY A 103 0.80 -18.23 -9.17
C GLY A 103 -0.70 -18.49 -9.10
N VAL A 104 -1.30 -18.67 -10.26
CA VAL A 104 -2.70 -19.09 -10.38
C VAL A 104 -2.72 -20.61 -10.39
N GLY A 105 -3.43 -21.20 -9.42
CA GLY A 105 -3.75 -22.63 -9.46
C GLY A 105 -4.80 -22.89 -10.53
N SER A 106 -4.46 -23.59 -11.59
CA SER A 106 -5.45 -24.14 -12.51
C SER A 106 -5.84 -25.55 -12.03
N ALA A 107 -7.09 -25.73 -11.64
CA ALA A 107 -7.65 -27.06 -11.43
C ALA A 107 -7.90 -27.70 -12.80
N GLY A 108 -6.88 -28.35 -13.34
CA GLY A 108 -7.08 -29.23 -14.50
C GLY A 108 -7.90 -30.46 -14.11
N ALA A 109 -8.84 -30.86 -14.96
CA ALA A 109 -9.58 -32.09 -14.75
C ALA A 109 -8.61 -33.28 -14.68
N GLY A 110 -8.40 -33.78 -13.48
CA GLY A 110 -7.60 -35.00 -13.25
C GLY A 110 -6.30 -34.82 -12.45
N ASP A 111 -5.78 -33.63 -12.26
CA ASP A 111 -4.61 -33.43 -11.39
C ASP A 111 -5.00 -32.75 -10.09
N ARG A 112 -4.96 -33.49 -9.00
CA ARG A 112 -5.17 -33.01 -7.65
C ARG A 112 -3.96 -32.26 -7.09
N ARG A 113 -2.99 -31.98 -7.94
CA ARG A 113 -1.84 -31.16 -7.55
C ARG A 113 -2.23 -29.70 -7.76
N THR A 114 -2.39 -28.99 -6.68
CA THR A 114 -2.36 -27.54 -6.72
C THR A 114 -1.18 -27.13 -7.58
N GLY A 115 -1.40 -26.30 -8.61
CA GLY A 115 -0.36 -25.87 -9.57
C GLY A 115 0.79 -25.06 -8.97
N VAL A 116 1.22 -25.44 -7.78
CA VAL A 116 2.44 -24.95 -7.15
C VAL A 116 3.58 -25.72 -7.79
N PRO A 117 4.47 -25.04 -8.54
CA PRO A 117 5.62 -25.72 -9.13
C PRO A 117 6.43 -26.39 -8.03
N PRO A 118 7.05 -27.54 -8.32
CA PRO A 118 7.85 -28.26 -7.34
C PRO A 118 8.95 -27.33 -6.83
N ARG A 119 9.11 -27.27 -5.52
CA ARG A 119 10.19 -26.53 -4.91
C ARG A 119 11.50 -27.01 -5.54
N ARG A 120 12.25 -26.11 -6.13
CA ARG A 120 13.62 -26.42 -6.51
C ARG A 120 14.33 -26.89 -5.26
N SER A 121 14.75 -28.12 -5.26
CA SER A 121 15.64 -28.68 -4.25
C SER A 121 17.01 -28.03 -4.41
N GLY A 122 17.12 -26.78 -3.98
CA GLY A 122 18.39 -26.10 -3.77
C GLY A 122 18.85 -26.44 -2.37
N ALA A 123 20.05 -26.94 -2.25
CA ALA A 123 20.72 -27.25 -1.00
C ALA A 123 20.61 -26.09 -0.01
N GLY A 124 19.92 -26.30 1.06
CA GLY A 124 19.63 -25.27 2.08
C GLY A 124 18.23 -25.47 2.63
N ARG A 125 18.01 -26.67 3.15
CA ARG A 125 16.76 -27.03 3.81
C ARG A 125 16.57 -26.18 5.05
N ARG A 126 15.95 -25.05 4.88
CA ARG A 126 15.10 -24.53 5.93
C ARG A 126 13.68 -24.82 5.48
N GLU A 127 13.01 -25.70 6.15
CA GLU A 127 11.59 -25.85 6.05
C GLU A 127 10.95 -24.56 6.54
N THR A 128 10.89 -23.59 5.67
CA THR A 128 9.90 -22.54 5.81
C THR A 128 8.59 -23.20 5.44
N GLY A 129 8.00 -23.91 6.41
CA GLY A 129 6.63 -24.30 6.30
C GLY A 129 5.88 -23.08 5.83
N GLY A 130 5.24 -23.17 4.66
CA GLY A 130 4.48 -22.05 4.14
C GLY A 130 3.59 -21.54 5.27
N TRP A 131 3.39 -20.26 5.33
CA TRP A 131 2.55 -19.59 6.32
C TRP A 131 1.17 -20.28 6.51
N LEU A 132 0.70 -21.06 5.55
CA LEU A 132 -0.49 -21.91 5.60
C LEU A 132 -0.28 -23.19 6.41
N GLY A 133 0.95 -23.66 6.61
CA GLY A 133 1.23 -24.87 7.38
C GLY A 133 1.40 -24.66 8.87
N GLN A 134 1.70 -23.45 9.29
CA GLN A 134 1.99 -23.17 10.70
C GLN A 134 0.74 -22.87 11.55
N GLY A 135 -0.34 -22.43 10.92
CA GLY A 135 -1.59 -22.15 11.64
C GLY A 135 -2.36 -23.37 12.13
N ILE A 136 -2.10 -24.53 11.57
CA ILE A 136 -2.91 -25.74 11.82
C ILE A 136 -2.28 -26.67 12.87
N ARG A 137 -1.02 -26.49 13.24
CA ARG A 137 -0.32 -27.40 14.15
C ARG A 137 -0.32 -26.99 15.62
N GLN A 138 -0.90 -25.88 15.98
CA GLN A 138 -0.87 -25.40 17.37
C GLN A 138 -2.07 -25.81 18.21
N GLY A 139 -2.90 -26.71 17.76
CA GLY A 139 -4.10 -27.11 18.48
C GLY A 139 -4.16 -28.55 18.95
N LEU A 140 -3.12 -29.33 18.83
CA LEU A 140 -3.14 -30.74 19.19
C LEU A 140 -1.91 -31.11 20.03
N SER A 141 -2.02 -30.79 21.30
CA SER A 141 -1.27 -31.47 22.37
C SER A 141 -2.24 -32.29 23.15
#